data_8c49957918378f00031649ee6023fee1
#
_entry.id   8c49957918378f00031649ee6023fee1
#
_cell.length_a   1.000
_cell.length_b   1.000
_cell.length_c   1.000
_cell.angle_alpha   90.00
_cell.angle_beta   90.00
_cell.angle_gamma   90.00
#
_symmetry.space_group_name_H-M   'P 1'
#
loop_
_entity.id
_entity.type
_entity.pdbx_description
1 polymer ?
#
loop_
_entity_poly.entity_id
_entity_poly.type
_entity_poly.pdbx_seq_one_letter_code
_entity_poly.pdbx_strand_id
1 'polypeptide(L)'
;MTQAIWRVRGRTAAALLAATMMAGCATTQEHEKEIDVPPEQMRSYLSDKPGELHRLYAKVLTQGERNAVLNHMRAGLAAMELGHWDTAERSFDQALLGIEAVYADNEDAENARSNWVKENYKAYKGEPYERAMAYYYRGLLYLREGDYENARASFKGGMLQDTLAQTDSYSQDFALLAFLSGWASHCNGNDDLAETAFDEAKEHNESLSVPSPEARVLMVAETGLAPRKVAVGEYGEALAFERAEGFRDERVRVELPEESVRLVAAEDVFFQANTRGGRQVDRILEGQAQFKDTTDTVGDAALAGGAAATTYGVSSGNDGAAAAGLAIMAIGGIAKAVSHATRPEADVRMWDNLPDKVHLAHLAADPAPETATARFLSETGQTMAVRDVRVHDVGACAVGWARAHDATEIPDAAPGSTAEATQ
;
A
#
# COMPACT_ATOMS: atom_id res chain seq x y z
N MET A 1 55.81 -25.07 41.68
CA MET A 1 54.72 -24.15 41.97
C MET A 1 54.37 -23.21 40.80
N THR A 2 55.01 -23.32 39.65
CA THR A 2 54.83 -22.36 38.50
C THR A 2 53.89 -22.84 37.37
N GLN A 3 53.47 -24.08 37.35
CA GLN A 3 52.56 -24.56 36.29
C GLN A 3 51.08 -24.41 36.60
N ALA A 4 50.65 -24.14 37.81
CA ALA A 4 49.22 -24.00 38.15
C ALA A 4 48.65 -22.61 37.86
N ILE A 5 49.47 -21.58 37.73
CA ILE A 5 49.01 -20.18 37.55
C ILE A 5 48.66 -19.92 36.07
N TRP A 6 49.26 -20.61 35.10
CA TRP A 6 48.98 -20.43 33.68
C TRP A 6 47.64 -21.06 33.24
N ARG A 7 47.21 -22.17 33.87
CA ARG A 7 45.94 -22.82 33.55
C ARG A 7 44.70 -22.05 34.01
N VAL A 8 44.85 -21.21 35.04
CA VAL A 8 43.72 -20.41 35.54
C VAL A 8 43.49 -19.15 34.69
N ARG A 9 44.58 -18.53 34.16
CA ARG A 9 44.46 -17.33 33.31
C ARG A 9 43.90 -17.63 31.93
N GLY A 10 44.15 -18.80 31.34
CA GLY A 10 43.58 -19.19 30.05
C GLY A 10 42.06 -19.47 30.11
N ARG A 11 41.59 -20.00 31.24
CA ARG A 11 40.15 -20.30 31.40
C ARG A 11 39.30 -19.06 31.66
N THR A 12 39.84 -18.04 32.28
CA THR A 12 39.13 -16.77 32.52
C THR A 12 39.06 -15.90 31.26
N ALA A 13 40.10 -15.94 30.39
CA ALA A 13 40.09 -15.22 29.13
C ALA A 13 39.08 -15.83 28.13
N ALA A 14 39.01 -17.16 28.06
CA ALA A 14 38.03 -17.85 27.19
C ALA A 14 36.56 -17.65 27.67
N ALA A 15 36.35 -17.61 28.99
CA ALA A 15 35.02 -17.36 29.56
C ALA A 15 34.56 -15.91 29.39
N LEU A 16 35.44 -14.93 29.36
CA LEU A 16 35.11 -13.53 29.09
C LEU A 16 34.80 -13.30 27.61
N LEU A 17 35.50 -13.98 26.67
CA LEU A 17 35.17 -13.91 25.24
C LEU A 17 33.80 -14.57 24.93
N ALA A 18 33.47 -15.68 25.58
CA ALA A 18 32.19 -16.35 25.42
C ALA A 18 31.03 -15.53 26.00
N ALA A 19 31.24 -14.79 27.08
CA ALA A 19 30.21 -13.93 27.66
C ALA A 19 29.92 -12.67 26.83
N THR A 20 30.90 -12.16 26.08
CA THR A 20 30.70 -11.02 25.18
C THR A 20 29.97 -11.40 23.87
N MET A 21 30.03 -12.66 23.44
CA MET A 21 29.29 -13.11 22.24
C MET A 21 27.81 -13.41 22.49
N MET A 22 27.37 -13.60 23.74
CA MET A 22 25.95 -13.84 24.06
C MET A 22 25.14 -12.55 24.30
N ALA A 23 25.79 -11.40 24.30
CA ALA A 23 25.07 -10.10 24.44
C ALA A 23 24.54 -9.52 23.09
N GLY A 24 24.73 -10.23 21.98
CA GLY A 24 24.42 -9.75 20.63
C GLY A 24 23.05 -10.17 20.05
N CYS A 25 22.25 -10.95 20.77
CA CYS A 25 20.95 -11.40 20.27
C CYS A 25 19.77 -10.78 21.03
N ALA A 26 19.80 -9.47 21.25
CA ALA A 26 18.58 -8.72 21.41
C ALA A 26 18.26 -8.10 20.02
N THR A 27 17.60 -8.85 19.17
CA THR A 27 16.85 -8.27 18.06
C THR A 27 15.77 -7.39 18.69
N THR A 28 16.13 -6.14 18.99
CA THR A 28 15.14 -5.10 19.12
C THR A 28 14.42 -5.05 17.75
N GLN A 29 13.23 -5.65 17.65
CA GLN A 29 12.23 -5.14 16.76
C GLN A 29 12.12 -3.65 17.15
N GLU A 30 12.79 -2.79 16.40
CA GLU A 30 12.45 -1.38 16.40
C GLU A 30 11.03 -1.31 15.84
N HIS A 31 10.06 -1.49 16.72
CA HIS A 31 8.70 -1.05 16.48
C HIS A 31 8.82 0.40 16.01
N GLU A 32 8.20 0.71 14.89
CA GLU A 32 8.09 2.07 14.39
C GLU A 32 7.64 2.99 15.51
N LYS A 33 8.59 3.70 16.09
CA LYS A 33 8.31 4.54 17.24
C LYS A 33 7.47 5.69 16.76
N GLU A 34 6.20 5.70 17.15
CA GLU A 34 5.34 6.85 16.90
C GLU A 34 5.98 8.12 17.49
N ILE A 35 5.77 9.23 16.81
CA ILE A 35 6.24 10.55 17.24
C ILE A 35 5.43 10.94 18.48
N ASP A 36 6.10 11.29 19.56
CA ASP A 36 5.46 11.84 20.75
C ASP A 36 5.01 13.28 20.45
N VAL A 37 3.70 13.47 20.24
CA VAL A 37 3.09 14.73 19.87
C VAL A 37 2.55 15.41 21.14
N PRO A 38 2.99 16.66 21.45
CA PRO A 38 2.47 17.39 22.58
C PRO A 38 0.94 17.49 22.57
N PRO A 39 0.25 17.28 23.72
CA PRO A 39 -1.21 17.28 23.77
C PRO A 39 -1.89 18.56 23.25
N GLU A 40 -1.22 19.71 23.38
CA GLU A 40 -1.73 20.98 22.84
C GLU A 40 -1.68 21.01 21.32
N GLN A 41 -0.60 20.53 20.71
CA GLN A 41 -0.46 20.42 19.27
C GLN A 41 -1.50 19.46 18.71
N MET A 42 -1.69 18.29 19.35
CA MET A 42 -2.72 17.32 18.96
C MET A 42 -4.11 17.94 19.02
N ARG A 43 -4.47 18.59 20.12
CA ARG A 43 -5.78 19.28 20.25
C ARG A 43 -5.97 20.37 19.20
N SER A 44 -4.94 21.18 18.96
CA SER A 44 -4.99 22.24 17.94
C SER A 44 -5.20 21.67 16.54
N TYR A 45 -4.47 20.61 16.20
CA TYR A 45 -4.59 19.96 14.89
C TYR A 45 -5.95 19.29 14.66
N LEU A 46 -6.53 18.70 15.69
CA LEU A 46 -7.82 18.01 15.62
C LEU A 46 -9.03 18.95 15.77
N SER A 47 -8.83 20.21 16.15
CA SER A 47 -9.91 21.14 16.50
C SER A 47 -10.86 21.47 15.35
N ASP A 48 -10.39 21.40 14.10
CA ASP A 48 -11.15 21.64 12.86
C ASP A 48 -11.57 20.35 12.14
N LYS A 49 -11.30 19.18 12.74
CA LYS A 49 -11.63 17.88 12.16
C LYS A 49 -12.89 17.30 12.81
N PRO A 50 -13.72 16.56 12.05
CA PRO A 50 -14.84 15.81 12.62
C PRO A 50 -14.37 14.85 13.71
N GLY A 51 -15.12 14.76 14.82
CA GLY A 51 -14.72 13.95 15.99
C GLY A 51 -14.53 12.48 15.67
N GLU A 52 -15.38 11.94 14.79
CA GLU A 52 -15.35 10.55 14.32
C GLU A 52 -14.03 10.21 13.60
N LEU A 53 -13.38 11.22 13.01
CA LEU A 53 -12.14 11.07 12.26
C LEU A 53 -10.89 11.36 13.09
N HIS A 54 -11.02 11.77 14.35
CA HIS A 54 -9.87 12.15 15.18
C HIS A 54 -8.82 11.05 15.28
N ARG A 55 -9.24 9.76 15.34
CA ARG A 55 -8.31 8.61 15.39
C ARG A 55 -7.46 8.52 14.13
N LEU A 56 -8.04 8.76 12.95
CA LEU A 56 -7.34 8.72 11.68
C LEU A 56 -6.39 9.91 11.51
N TYR A 57 -6.87 11.13 11.84
CA TYR A 57 -6.03 12.32 11.75
C TYR A 57 -4.90 12.35 12.79
N ALA A 58 -5.10 11.79 13.97
CA ALA A 58 -4.02 11.65 14.94
C ALA A 58 -2.83 10.86 14.38
N LYS A 59 -3.07 9.84 13.55
CA LYS A 59 -2.02 9.06 12.87
C LYS A 59 -1.19 9.92 11.90
N VAL A 60 -1.75 10.97 11.29
CA VAL A 60 -0.99 11.88 10.43
C VAL A 60 0.15 12.55 11.22
N LEU A 61 -0.12 12.96 12.47
CA LEU A 61 0.91 13.54 13.33
C LEU A 61 1.83 12.50 13.97
N THR A 62 1.27 11.41 14.53
CA THR A 62 2.06 10.43 15.29
C THR A 62 2.95 9.58 14.39
N GLN A 63 2.58 9.38 13.13
CA GLN A 63 3.41 8.67 12.15
C GLN A 63 4.23 9.60 11.25
N GLY A 64 3.91 10.90 11.25
CA GLY A 64 4.67 11.95 10.58
C GLY A 64 4.67 11.86 9.06
N GLU A 65 5.62 12.58 8.43
CA GLU A 65 5.74 12.72 6.97
C GLU A 65 5.88 11.36 6.26
N ARG A 66 6.51 10.40 6.91
CA ARG A 66 6.72 9.06 6.34
C ARG A 66 5.43 8.37 5.92
N ASN A 67 4.34 8.55 6.67
CA ASN A 67 3.02 7.96 6.41
C ASN A 67 1.94 9.01 6.10
N ALA A 68 2.31 10.26 5.85
CA ALA A 68 1.36 11.34 5.63
C ALA A 68 0.41 11.04 4.47
N VAL A 69 0.93 10.63 3.31
CA VAL A 69 0.13 10.25 2.13
C VAL A 69 -0.88 9.17 2.49
N LEU A 70 -0.42 8.07 3.09
CA LEU A 70 -1.27 6.94 3.48
C LEU A 70 -2.39 7.37 4.44
N ASN A 71 -2.04 8.12 5.48
CA ASN A 71 -3.00 8.54 6.50
C ASN A 71 -4.00 9.58 5.97
N HIS A 72 -3.59 10.44 5.03
CA HIS A 72 -4.51 11.34 4.34
C HIS A 72 -5.46 10.60 3.41
N MET A 73 -5.01 9.58 2.66
CA MET A 73 -5.89 8.74 1.85
C MET A 73 -6.92 7.99 2.70
N ARG A 74 -6.51 7.39 3.82
CA ARG A 74 -7.41 6.72 4.78
C ARG A 74 -8.45 7.67 5.36
N ALA A 75 -8.00 8.84 5.84
CA ALA A 75 -8.87 9.83 6.44
C ALA A 75 -9.82 10.45 5.40
N GLY A 76 -9.35 10.67 4.18
CA GLY A 76 -10.15 11.20 3.08
C GLY A 76 -11.31 10.28 2.71
N LEU A 77 -11.05 8.97 2.59
CA LEU A 77 -12.07 7.99 2.27
C LEU A 77 -13.09 7.83 3.41
N ALA A 78 -12.65 7.78 4.66
CA ALA A 78 -13.54 7.74 5.81
C ALA A 78 -14.38 9.02 5.93
N ALA A 79 -13.80 10.20 5.64
CA ALA A 79 -14.53 11.47 5.61
C ALA A 79 -15.60 11.49 4.52
N MET A 80 -15.29 10.95 3.33
CA MET A 80 -16.23 10.84 2.22
C MET A 80 -17.43 9.97 2.60
N GLU A 81 -17.21 8.82 3.23
CA GLU A 81 -18.28 7.92 3.67
C GLU A 81 -19.19 8.55 4.72
N LEU A 82 -18.62 9.31 5.64
CA LEU A 82 -19.38 10.06 6.68
C LEU A 82 -20.06 11.32 6.15
N GLY A 83 -19.89 11.65 4.86
CA GLY A 83 -20.46 12.85 4.25
C GLY A 83 -19.74 14.16 4.60
N HIS A 84 -18.54 14.08 5.16
CA HIS A 84 -17.68 15.24 5.43
C HIS A 84 -16.87 15.63 4.18
N TRP A 85 -17.58 16.07 3.14
CA TRP A 85 -17.05 16.26 1.79
C TRP A 85 -15.85 17.20 1.71
N ASP A 86 -15.93 18.40 2.31
CA ASP A 86 -14.82 19.36 2.34
C ASP A 86 -13.58 18.80 3.07
N THR A 87 -13.80 17.92 4.04
CA THR A 87 -12.72 17.26 4.77
C THR A 87 -12.09 16.17 3.94
N ALA A 88 -12.89 15.41 3.19
CA ALA A 88 -12.42 14.41 2.24
C ALA A 88 -11.59 15.08 1.13
N GLU A 89 -12.09 16.17 0.56
CA GLU A 89 -11.41 16.94 -0.47
C GLU A 89 -10.02 17.38 -0.02
N ARG A 90 -9.94 18.10 1.11
CA ARG A 90 -8.65 18.55 1.68
C ARG A 90 -7.69 17.38 1.93
N SER A 91 -8.22 16.23 2.37
CA SER A 91 -7.38 15.06 2.63
C SER A 91 -6.82 14.45 1.35
N PHE A 92 -7.64 14.31 0.30
CA PHE A 92 -7.15 13.82 -0.99
C PHE A 92 -6.20 14.81 -1.65
N ASP A 93 -6.44 16.13 -1.55
CA ASP A 93 -5.50 17.14 -2.04
C ASP A 93 -4.13 17.02 -1.35
N GLN A 94 -4.09 16.83 -0.03
CA GLN A 94 -2.82 16.60 0.69
C GLN A 94 -2.15 15.29 0.27
N ALA A 95 -2.92 14.22 0.07
CA ALA A 95 -2.38 12.95 -0.42
C ALA A 95 -1.78 13.09 -1.82
N LEU A 96 -2.49 13.73 -2.75
CA LEU A 96 -2.06 13.95 -4.13
C LEU A 96 -0.83 14.85 -4.20
N LEU A 97 -0.76 15.92 -3.39
CA LEU A 97 0.45 16.74 -3.27
C LEU A 97 1.67 15.90 -2.85
N GLY A 98 1.50 14.98 -1.89
CA GLY A 98 2.56 14.08 -1.47
C GLY A 98 2.95 13.06 -2.53
N ILE A 99 2.00 12.56 -3.32
CA ILE A 99 2.23 11.67 -4.45
C ILE A 99 3.01 12.40 -5.55
N GLU A 100 2.60 13.61 -5.92
CA GLU A 100 3.20 14.39 -7.00
C GLU A 100 4.59 14.93 -6.64
N ALA A 101 4.82 15.33 -5.39
CA ALA A 101 6.12 15.85 -4.94
C ALA A 101 7.27 14.86 -5.16
N VAL A 102 6.97 13.57 -5.19
CA VAL A 102 7.95 12.52 -5.44
C VAL A 102 8.46 12.52 -6.87
N TYR A 103 7.65 12.90 -7.84
CA TYR A 103 8.08 12.99 -9.24
C TYR A 103 8.91 14.26 -9.54
N ALA A 104 8.86 15.26 -8.65
CA ALA A 104 9.64 16.47 -8.77
C ALA A 104 11.07 16.31 -8.20
N ASP A 105 11.29 15.36 -7.29
CA ASP A 105 12.61 15.06 -6.74
C ASP A 105 13.32 13.99 -7.58
N ASN A 106 14.55 14.28 -7.96
CA ASN A 106 15.38 13.49 -8.87
C ASN A 106 15.57 12.05 -8.35
N GLU A 107 14.94 11.06 -8.99
CA GLU A 107 14.99 9.63 -8.66
C GLU A 107 16.42 9.08 -8.49
N ASP A 108 17.40 9.59 -9.22
CA ASP A 108 18.79 9.15 -9.17
C ASP A 108 19.47 9.49 -7.83
N ALA A 109 19.10 10.62 -7.21
CA ALA A 109 19.64 11.03 -5.92
C ALA A 109 19.04 10.25 -4.75
N GLU A 110 17.79 9.82 -4.86
CA GLU A 110 17.08 9.02 -3.87
C GLU A 110 17.55 7.56 -3.91
N ASN A 111 17.73 7.01 -5.10
CA ASN A 111 18.27 5.67 -5.32
C ASN A 111 19.68 5.48 -4.76
N ALA A 112 20.54 6.50 -4.88
CA ALA A 112 21.89 6.45 -4.35
C ALA A 112 21.95 6.43 -2.80
N ARG A 113 20.97 7.04 -2.13
CA ARG A 113 20.93 7.10 -0.64
C ARG A 113 20.23 5.89 -0.01
N SER A 114 19.43 5.13 -0.78
CA SER A 114 18.45 4.20 -0.24
C SER A 114 18.84 2.73 -0.33
N ASN A 115 19.95 2.38 -0.98
CA ASN A 115 20.33 0.99 -1.26
C ASN A 115 20.58 0.12 -0.02
N TRP A 116 20.59 0.69 1.19
CA TRP A 116 20.93 -0.02 2.42
C TRP A 116 19.90 0.14 3.55
N VAL A 117 18.77 0.80 3.27
CA VAL A 117 17.71 1.08 4.25
C VAL A 117 16.46 0.29 3.90
N LYS A 118 15.77 -0.27 4.89
CA LYS A 118 14.47 -0.92 4.69
C LYS A 118 13.50 0.02 3.97
N GLU A 119 12.75 -0.49 3.00
CA GLU A 119 11.79 0.29 2.23
C GLU A 119 10.73 0.98 3.10
N ASN A 120 10.27 0.29 4.15
CA ASN A 120 9.28 0.82 5.09
C ASN A 120 9.74 2.03 5.92
N TYR A 121 11.04 2.39 5.90
CA TYR A 121 11.56 3.63 6.52
C TYR A 121 11.47 4.86 5.60
N LYS A 122 11.23 4.66 4.32
CA LYS A 122 11.05 5.75 3.35
C LYS A 122 9.65 6.36 3.46
N ALA A 123 9.48 7.56 2.88
CA ALA A 123 8.15 8.15 2.75
C ALA A 123 7.24 7.23 1.93
N TYR A 124 6.03 6.98 2.44
CA TYR A 124 5.04 6.18 1.73
C TYR A 124 4.59 6.91 0.46
N LYS A 125 4.64 6.23 -0.67
CA LYS A 125 4.30 6.77 -1.97
C LYS A 125 3.02 6.16 -2.56
N GLY A 126 2.61 5.03 -2.03
CA GLY A 126 1.56 4.18 -2.59
C GLY A 126 2.02 3.38 -3.81
N GLU A 127 1.41 2.24 -4.03
CA GLU A 127 1.55 1.49 -5.27
C GLU A 127 0.79 2.20 -6.42
N PRO A 128 1.07 1.89 -7.69
CA PRO A 128 0.37 2.51 -8.82
C PRO A 128 -1.15 2.47 -8.66
N TYR A 129 -1.73 1.34 -8.28
CA TYR A 129 -3.18 1.20 -8.07
C TYR A 129 -3.70 2.07 -6.91
N GLU A 130 -2.94 2.22 -5.82
CA GLU A 130 -3.33 3.07 -4.68
C GLU A 130 -3.33 4.54 -5.09
N ARG A 131 -2.34 4.97 -5.88
CA ARG A 131 -2.29 6.33 -6.42
C ARG A 131 -3.44 6.58 -7.40
N ALA A 132 -3.71 5.64 -8.31
CA ALA A 132 -4.84 5.71 -9.23
C ALA A 132 -6.17 5.85 -8.48
N MET A 133 -6.37 5.09 -7.39
CA MET A 133 -7.54 5.19 -6.53
C MET A 133 -7.62 6.53 -5.77
N ALA A 134 -6.52 7.17 -5.43
CA ALA A 134 -6.57 8.51 -4.83
C ALA A 134 -7.13 9.54 -5.82
N TYR A 135 -6.72 9.49 -7.08
CA TYR A 135 -7.30 10.29 -8.17
C TYR A 135 -8.76 9.93 -8.46
N TYR A 136 -9.14 8.63 -8.37
CA TYR A 136 -10.52 8.20 -8.50
C TYR A 136 -11.43 8.89 -7.49
N TYR A 137 -11.10 8.84 -6.19
CA TYR A 137 -11.93 9.49 -5.16
C TYR A 137 -11.96 11.01 -5.31
N ARG A 138 -10.82 11.63 -5.64
CA ARG A 138 -10.82 13.08 -5.90
C ARG A 138 -11.68 13.45 -7.10
N GLY A 139 -11.66 12.63 -8.15
CA GLY A 139 -12.53 12.78 -9.33
C GLY A 139 -14.02 12.62 -9.00
N LEU A 140 -14.39 11.68 -8.12
CA LEU A 140 -15.78 11.55 -7.65
C LEU A 140 -16.25 12.79 -6.88
N LEU A 141 -15.38 13.41 -6.07
CA LEU A 141 -15.71 14.66 -5.38
C LEU A 141 -15.96 15.80 -6.37
N TYR A 142 -15.16 15.93 -7.42
CA TYR A 142 -15.39 16.89 -8.50
C TYR A 142 -16.70 16.63 -9.27
N LEU A 143 -17.00 15.35 -9.58
CA LEU A 143 -18.29 14.99 -10.20
C LEU A 143 -19.49 15.41 -9.33
N ARG A 144 -19.37 15.19 -8.01
CA ARG A 144 -20.40 15.60 -7.04
C ARG A 144 -20.63 17.12 -7.01
N GLU A 145 -19.61 17.91 -7.33
CA GLU A 145 -19.68 19.38 -7.37
C GLU A 145 -20.07 19.94 -8.73
N GLY A 146 -20.13 19.08 -9.76
CA GLY A 146 -20.38 19.49 -11.15
C GLY A 146 -19.16 20.08 -11.83
N ASP A 147 -17.98 19.94 -11.25
CA ASP A 147 -16.71 20.35 -11.85
C ASP A 147 -16.17 19.22 -12.76
N TYR A 148 -16.81 19.08 -13.92
CA TYR A 148 -16.55 17.98 -14.84
C TYR A 148 -15.15 18.05 -15.48
N GLU A 149 -14.59 19.24 -15.65
CA GLU A 149 -13.24 19.38 -16.22
C GLU A 149 -12.18 18.89 -15.25
N ASN A 150 -12.24 19.28 -13.98
CA ASN A 150 -11.33 18.78 -12.96
C ASN A 150 -11.57 17.31 -12.64
N ALA A 151 -12.83 16.82 -12.69
CA ALA A 151 -13.14 15.40 -12.59
C ALA A 151 -12.42 14.60 -13.68
N ARG A 152 -12.56 15.00 -14.94
CA ARG A 152 -11.88 14.38 -16.08
C ARG A 152 -10.36 14.42 -15.94
N ALA A 153 -9.82 15.58 -15.55
CA ALA A 153 -8.37 15.72 -15.32
C ALA A 153 -7.87 14.80 -14.23
N SER A 154 -8.63 14.65 -13.12
CA SER A 154 -8.32 13.75 -12.03
C SER A 154 -8.29 12.29 -12.51
N PHE A 155 -9.32 11.81 -13.20
CA PHE A 155 -9.35 10.43 -13.71
C PHE A 155 -8.20 10.15 -14.68
N LYS A 156 -7.86 11.10 -15.56
CA LYS A 156 -6.68 10.98 -16.44
C LYS A 156 -5.36 10.99 -15.65
N GLY A 157 -5.27 11.76 -14.57
CA GLY A 157 -4.14 11.72 -13.65
C GLY A 157 -3.97 10.33 -13.02
N GLY A 158 -5.07 9.67 -12.64
CA GLY A 158 -5.07 8.29 -12.16
C GLY A 158 -4.60 7.29 -13.22
N MET A 159 -5.07 7.40 -14.47
CA MET A 159 -4.59 6.58 -15.58
C MET A 159 -3.09 6.77 -15.84
N LEU A 160 -2.57 8.00 -15.68
CA LEU A 160 -1.13 8.25 -15.79
C LEU A 160 -0.34 7.52 -14.70
N GLN A 161 -0.85 7.45 -13.47
CA GLN A 161 -0.20 6.67 -12.39
C GLN A 161 -0.11 5.19 -12.75
N ASP A 162 -1.08 4.71 -13.50
CA ASP A 162 -1.16 3.36 -14.00
C ASP A 162 -0.08 3.07 -15.06
N THR A 163 0.19 4.00 -15.98
CA THR A 163 1.25 3.86 -16.99
C THR A 163 2.66 3.80 -16.43
N LEU A 164 2.86 4.29 -15.23
CA LEU A 164 4.16 4.25 -14.54
C LEU A 164 4.47 2.86 -13.96
N ALA A 165 3.55 1.90 -14.11
CA ALA A 165 3.81 0.49 -13.87
C ALA A 165 4.80 -0.07 -14.92
N GLN A 166 5.75 -0.90 -14.49
CA GLN A 166 6.93 -1.28 -15.30
C GLN A 166 6.71 -2.33 -16.39
N THR A 167 5.50 -2.82 -16.58
CA THR A 167 5.20 -3.83 -17.59
C THR A 167 4.29 -3.25 -18.67
N ASP A 168 4.81 -3.10 -19.87
CA ASP A 168 4.08 -2.58 -21.05
C ASP A 168 2.77 -3.33 -21.34
N SER A 169 2.65 -4.59 -20.88
CA SER A 169 1.49 -5.45 -21.14
C SER A 169 0.22 -5.08 -20.35
N TYR A 170 0.33 -4.30 -19.28
CA TYR A 170 -0.78 -3.93 -18.38
C TYR A 170 -0.83 -2.42 -18.11
N SER A 171 -0.19 -1.63 -18.95
CA SER A 171 -0.26 -0.18 -18.85
C SER A 171 -1.58 0.33 -19.39
N GLN A 172 -2.25 1.22 -18.64
CA GLN A 172 -3.50 1.89 -19.02
C GLN A 172 -4.74 1.00 -19.09
N ASP A 173 -4.79 -0.11 -18.37
CA ASP A 173 -5.95 -1.01 -18.38
C ASP A 173 -6.97 -0.73 -17.27
N PHE A 174 -6.93 0.44 -16.63
CA PHE A 174 -7.85 0.86 -15.57
C PHE A 174 -9.20 1.31 -16.17
N ALA A 175 -10.05 0.32 -16.52
CA ALA A 175 -11.32 0.54 -17.23
C ALA A 175 -12.25 1.53 -16.53
N LEU A 176 -12.30 1.51 -15.20
CA LEU A 176 -13.10 2.43 -14.39
C LEU A 176 -12.71 3.90 -14.63
N LEU A 177 -11.41 4.22 -14.64
CA LEU A 177 -10.95 5.60 -14.81
C LEU A 177 -11.20 6.12 -16.22
N ALA A 178 -11.04 5.27 -17.25
CA ALA A 178 -11.40 5.61 -18.61
C ALA A 178 -12.92 5.89 -18.72
N PHE A 179 -13.76 5.02 -18.16
CA PHE A 179 -15.21 5.23 -18.13
C PHE A 179 -15.60 6.53 -17.44
N LEU A 180 -15.04 6.81 -16.24
CA LEU A 180 -15.37 8.03 -15.49
C LEU A 180 -14.86 9.30 -16.17
N SER A 181 -13.73 9.23 -16.89
CA SER A 181 -13.27 10.32 -17.76
C SER A 181 -14.25 10.59 -18.90
N GLY A 182 -14.81 9.51 -19.49
CA GLY A 182 -15.89 9.59 -20.48
C GLY A 182 -17.16 10.18 -19.90
N TRP A 183 -17.58 9.75 -18.70
CA TRP A 183 -18.74 10.28 -18.00
C TRP A 183 -18.61 11.78 -17.71
N ALA A 184 -17.46 12.23 -17.20
CA ALA A 184 -17.20 13.64 -16.98
C ALA A 184 -17.26 14.45 -18.29
N SER A 185 -16.74 13.91 -19.40
CA SER A 185 -16.83 14.54 -20.72
C SER A 185 -18.27 14.62 -21.22
N HIS A 186 -19.06 13.55 -21.05
CA HIS A 186 -20.48 13.50 -21.39
C HIS A 186 -21.28 14.56 -20.62
N CYS A 187 -21.10 14.64 -19.30
CA CYS A 187 -21.75 15.65 -18.48
C CYS A 187 -21.34 17.10 -18.83
N ASN A 188 -20.16 17.28 -19.37
CA ASN A 188 -19.64 18.57 -19.85
C ASN A 188 -20.05 18.90 -21.30
N GLY A 189 -20.82 18.02 -21.96
CA GLY A 189 -21.28 18.20 -23.34
C GLY A 189 -20.19 18.00 -24.41
N ASN A 190 -19.14 17.24 -24.10
CA ASN A 190 -18.04 16.92 -25.02
C ASN A 190 -18.20 15.49 -25.55
N ASP A 191 -19.14 15.27 -26.47
CA ASP A 191 -19.52 13.94 -26.93
C ASP A 191 -18.35 13.15 -27.56
N ASP A 192 -17.53 13.80 -28.40
CA ASP A 192 -16.37 13.14 -29.05
C ASP A 192 -15.36 12.60 -28.03
N LEU A 193 -15.10 13.38 -26.96
CA LEU A 193 -14.21 12.96 -25.89
C LEU A 193 -14.84 11.86 -25.02
N ALA A 194 -16.16 11.93 -24.84
CA ALA A 194 -16.91 10.92 -24.11
C ALA A 194 -16.88 9.57 -24.85
N GLU A 195 -17.19 9.57 -26.13
CA GLU A 195 -17.19 8.37 -26.98
C GLU A 195 -15.81 7.70 -26.97
N THR A 196 -14.74 8.48 -27.21
CA THR A 196 -13.37 7.95 -27.18
C THR A 196 -13.04 7.27 -25.87
N ALA A 197 -13.40 7.89 -24.73
CA ALA A 197 -13.06 7.35 -23.40
C ALA A 197 -13.94 6.14 -23.02
N PHE A 198 -15.21 6.09 -23.48
CA PHE A 198 -16.06 4.92 -23.28
C PHE A 198 -15.61 3.72 -24.13
N ASP A 199 -15.13 3.96 -25.35
CA ASP A 199 -14.56 2.91 -26.19
C ASP A 199 -13.29 2.34 -25.55
N GLU A 200 -12.39 3.20 -25.05
CA GLU A 200 -11.20 2.78 -24.28
C GLU A 200 -11.59 1.94 -23.05
N ALA A 201 -12.57 2.40 -22.25
CA ALA A 201 -13.04 1.65 -21.10
C ALA A 201 -13.58 0.26 -21.47
N LYS A 202 -14.30 0.16 -22.61
CA LYS A 202 -14.88 -1.07 -23.10
C LYS A 202 -13.84 -2.03 -23.68
N GLU A 203 -12.74 -1.53 -24.24
CA GLU A 203 -11.60 -2.37 -24.67
C GLU A 203 -10.99 -3.12 -23.50
N HIS A 204 -10.93 -2.50 -22.31
CA HIS A 204 -10.40 -3.10 -21.09
C HIS A 204 -11.44 -3.90 -20.29
N ASN A 205 -12.72 -3.55 -20.38
CA ASN A 205 -13.82 -4.27 -19.74
C ASN A 205 -15.07 -4.32 -20.62
N GLU A 206 -15.22 -5.41 -21.37
CA GLU A 206 -16.34 -5.63 -22.30
C GLU A 206 -17.73 -5.62 -21.63
N SER A 207 -17.80 -5.77 -20.29
CA SER A 207 -19.08 -5.71 -19.56
C SER A 207 -19.59 -4.29 -19.36
N LEU A 208 -18.77 -3.27 -19.60
CA LEU A 208 -19.20 -1.88 -19.58
C LEU A 208 -20.03 -1.54 -20.82
N SER A 209 -21.12 -0.80 -20.60
CA SER A 209 -21.97 -0.28 -21.68
C SER A 209 -21.77 1.21 -21.86
N VAL A 210 -21.76 1.67 -23.11
CA VAL A 210 -21.70 3.10 -23.41
C VAL A 210 -23.02 3.75 -22.95
N PRO A 211 -22.98 4.85 -22.17
CA PRO A 211 -24.17 5.57 -21.76
C PRO A 211 -24.97 6.10 -22.96
N SER A 212 -26.31 6.08 -22.86
CA SER A 212 -27.13 6.77 -23.85
C SER A 212 -26.94 8.28 -23.74
N PRO A 213 -27.24 9.04 -24.81
CA PRO A 213 -27.17 10.52 -24.76
C PRO A 213 -28.03 11.14 -23.65
N GLU A 214 -29.12 10.46 -23.24
CA GLU A 214 -30.03 10.91 -22.18
C GLU A 214 -29.58 10.45 -20.77
N ALA A 215 -28.51 9.64 -20.66
CA ALA A 215 -28.03 9.18 -19.38
C ALA A 215 -27.48 10.38 -18.59
N ARG A 216 -28.04 10.59 -17.38
CA ARG A 216 -27.61 11.69 -16.52
C ARG A 216 -27.38 11.30 -15.06
N VAL A 217 -27.69 10.07 -14.68
CA VAL A 217 -27.45 9.56 -13.33
C VAL A 217 -26.39 8.47 -13.36
N LEU A 218 -25.32 8.65 -12.62
CA LEU A 218 -24.29 7.65 -12.38
C LEU A 218 -24.43 7.09 -10.98
N MET A 219 -24.53 5.78 -10.85
CA MET A 219 -24.49 5.07 -9.58
C MET A 219 -23.18 4.30 -9.48
N VAL A 220 -22.44 4.54 -8.41
CA VAL A 220 -21.17 3.89 -8.11
C VAL A 220 -21.29 3.16 -6.77
N ALA A 221 -20.84 1.92 -6.71
CA ALA A 221 -20.85 1.16 -5.46
C ALA A 221 -19.59 0.31 -5.31
N GLU A 222 -19.12 0.18 -4.08
CA GLU A 222 -17.86 -0.47 -3.74
C GLU A 222 -18.09 -1.68 -2.84
N THR A 223 -17.46 -2.80 -3.19
CA THR A 223 -17.58 -4.10 -2.50
C THR A 223 -16.22 -4.61 -2.02
N GLY A 224 -16.22 -5.43 -0.98
CA GLY A 224 -15.03 -6.04 -0.41
C GLY A 224 -14.06 -5.04 0.20
N LEU A 225 -12.88 -5.53 0.54
CA LEU A 225 -11.77 -4.72 1.06
C LEU A 225 -10.50 -4.92 0.23
N ALA A 226 -9.62 -3.94 0.34
CA ALA A 226 -8.34 -3.84 -0.35
C ALA A 226 -7.53 -5.14 -0.34
N PRO A 227 -6.75 -5.38 -1.41
CA PRO A 227 -5.73 -6.41 -1.41
C PRO A 227 -4.73 -6.22 -0.28
N ARG A 228 -4.36 -7.32 0.38
CA ARG A 228 -3.33 -7.31 1.41
C ARG A 228 -1.95 -7.38 0.77
N LYS A 229 -1.03 -6.53 1.21
CA LYS A 229 0.38 -6.61 0.86
C LYS A 229 1.09 -7.56 1.81
N VAL A 230 1.86 -8.49 1.26
CA VAL A 230 2.66 -9.44 2.02
C VAL A 230 4.09 -9.44 1.49
N ALA A 231 5.05 -9.53 2.41
CA ALA A 231 6.45 -9.68 2.06
C ALA A 231 6.77 -11.18 1.89
N VAL A 232 7.33 -11.54 0.75
CA VAL A 232 7.71 -12.92 0.41
C VAL A 232 9.19 -12.98 0.04
N GLY A 233 9.75 -14.21 -0.08
CA GLY A 233 11.18 -14.43 -0.27
C GLY A 233 11.86 -14.80 1.05
N GLU A 234 13.13 -15.23 0.98
CA GLU A 234 13.88 -15.71 2.15
C GLU A 234 14.08 -14.60 3.21
N TYR A 235 14.18 -13.35 2.77
CA TYR A 235 14.37 -12.17 3.63
C TYR A 235 13.18 -11.20 3.58
N GLY A 236 12.05 -11.59 2.97
CA GLY A 236 10.91 -10.72 2.77
C GLY A 236 11.17 -9.59 1.76
N GLU A 237 12.03 -9.83 0.79
CA GLU A 237 12.51 -8.85 -0.20
C GLU A 237 11.54 -8.58 -1.35
N ALA A 238 10.62 -9.50 -1.61
CA ALA A 238 9.64 -9.36 -2.68
C ALA A 238 8.25 -9.02 -2.12
N LEU A 239 7.48 -8.22 -2.86
CA LEU A 239 6.12 -7.87 -2.54
C LEU A 239 5.15 -8.77 -3.31
N ALA A 240 4.20 -9.36 -2.58
CA ALA A 240 3.06 -10.08 -3.16
C ALA A 240 1.75 -9.49 -2.65
N PHE A 241 0.66 -9.81 -3.34
CA PHE A 241 -0.68 -9.38 -2.99
C PHE A 241 -1.58 -10.58 -2.77
N GLU A 242 -2.41 -10.50 -1.73
CA GLU A 242 -3.44 -11.47 -1.40
C GLU A 242 -4.80 -10.78 -1.37
N ARG A 243 -5.84 -11.44 -1.90
CA ARG A 243 -7.20 -10.93 -1.79
C ARG A 243 -7.65 -10.99 -0.33
N ALA A 244 -8.29 -9.95 0.16
CA ALA A 244 -8.84 -9.94 1.52
C ALA A 244 -9.90 -11.03 1.68
N GLU A 245 -9.79 -11.83 2.73
CA GLU A 245 -10.72 -12.92 3.01
C GLU A 245 -11.94 -12.46 3.84
N GLY A 246 -13.03 -13.21 3.77
CA GLY A 246 -14.21 -13.02 4.63
C GLY A 246 -15.30 -12.14 4.03
N PHE A 247 -15.05 -11.47 2.91
CA PHE A 247 -16.04 -10.64 2.22
C PHE A 247 -16.75 -11.46 1.14
N ARG A 248 -18.09 -11.38 1.10
CA ARG A 248 -18.95 -12.16 0.20
C ARG A 248 -19.88 -11.29 -0.63
N ASP A 249 -19.72 -9.99 -0.58
CA ASP A 249 -20.49 -8.99 -1.31
C ASP A 249 -19.91 -8.85 -2.72
N GLU A 250 -20.45 -9.64 -3.65
CA GLU A 250 -19.95 -9.77 -5.02
C GLU A 250 -20.76 -8.99 -6.05
N ARG A 251 -22.00 -8.61 -5.69
CA ARG A 251 -22.97 -8.00 -6.60
C ARG A 251 -23.65 -6.82 -5.93
N VAL A 252 -24.00 -5.83 -6.73
CA VAL A 252 -24.75 -4.68 -6.25
C VAL A 252 -26.00 -4.47 -7.08
N ARG A 253 -27.11 -4.18 -6.40
CA ARG A 253 -28.34 -3.71 -6.97
C ARG A 253 -28.73 -2.40 -6.31
N VAL A 254 -29.09 -1.41 -7.12
CA VAL A 254 -29.60 -0.14 -6.63
C VAL A 254 -31.10 -0.10 -6.91
N GLU A 255 -31.88 0.17 -5.88
CA GLU A 255 -33.32 0.39 -5.93
C GLU A 255 -33.58 1.88 -5.95
N LEU A 256 -34.25 2.33 -6.98
CA LEU A 256 -34.73 3.68 -7.20
C LEU A 256 -36.26 3.69 -7.02
N PRO A 257 -36.94 4.83 -6.90
CA PRO A 257 -38.38 4.87 -6.67
C PRO A 257 -39.21 4.11 -7.72
N GLU A 258 -38.79 4.11 -8.98
CA GLU A 258 -39.53 3.54 -10.10
C GLU A 258 -38.90 2.29 -10.72
N GLU A 259 -37.63 2.06 -10.47
CA GLU A 259 -36.85 0.95 -11.07
C GLU A 259 -35.78 0.39 -10.16
N SER A 260 -35.26 -0.76 -10.53
CA SER A 260 -34.12 -1.40 -9.85
C SER A 260 -33.07 -1.79 -10.88
N VAL A 261 -31.85 -1.36 -10.68
CA VAL A 261 -30.74 -1.53 -11.61
C VAL A 261 -29.62 -2.36 -10.97
N ARG A 262 -29.11 -3.32 -11.73
CA ARG A 262 -27.91 -4.07 -11.35
C ARG A 262 -26.68 -3.29 -11.81
N LEU A 263 -25.74 -3.07 -10.92
CA LEU A 263 -24.45 -2.49 -11.24
C LEU A 263 -23.52 -3.55 -11.82
N VAL A 264 -22.69 -3.14 -12.75
CA VAL A 264 -21.66 -3.95 -13.39
C VAL A 264 -20.33 -3.71 -12.70
N ALA A 265 -19.56 -4.76 -12.46
CA ALA A 265 -18.20 -4.61 -11.94
C ALA A 265 -17.33 -3.90 -13.01
N ALA A 266 -16.99 -2.66 -12.73
CA ALA A 266 -16.18 -1.82 -13.62
C ALA A 266 -14.69 -2.00 -13.39
N GLU A 267 -14.31 -2.32 -12.14
CA GLU A 267 -12.89 -2.52 -11.77
C GLU A 267 -12.72 -3.58 -10.71
N ASP A 268 -11.63 -4.33 -10.81
CA ASP A 268 -11.11 -5.27 -9.81
C ASP A 268 -9.79 -4.72 -9.27
N VAL A 269 -9.83 -4.14 -8.07
CA VAL A 269 -8.66 -3.48 -7.46
C VAL A 269 -7.56 -4.49 -7.13
N PHE A 270 -7.92 -5.74 -6.80
CA PHE A 270 -6.93 -6.80 -6.62
C PHE A 270 -6.21 -7.15 -7.92
N PHE A 271 -6.93 -7.21 -9.06
CA PHE A 271 -6.31 -7.40 -10.36
C PHE A 271 -5.31 -6.29 -10.64
N GLN A 272 -5.66 -5.04 -10.38
CA GLN A 272 -4.79 -3.90 -10.56
C GLN A 272 -3.56 -3.96 -9.65
N ALA A 273 -3.71 -4.39 -8.39
CA ALA A 273 -2.59 -4.58 -7.48
C ALA A 273 -1.64 -5.70 -7.95
N ASN A 274 -2.19 -6.84 -8.37
CA ASN A 274 -1.42 -8.05 -8.65
C ASN A 274 -0.74 -8.04 -10.04
N THR A 275 -1.26 -7.29 -11.01
CA THR A 275 -0.72 -7.24 -12.38
C THR A 275 0.34 -6.16 -12.58
N ARG A 276 0.50 -5.23 -11.64
CA ARG A 276 1.49 -4.15 -11.68
C ARG A 276 2.89 -4.59 -11.28
N GLY A 277 3.21 -5.89 -11.30
CA GLY A 277 4.40 -6.50 -10.77
C GLY A 277 5.71 -5.85 -11.18
N GLY A 278 6.67 -5.84 -10.25
CA GLY A 278 8.05 -5.50 -10.51
C GLY A 278 8.37 -4.01 -10.51
N ARG A 279 8.16 -3.33 -9.38
CA ARG A 279 8.73 -2.00 -9.17
C ARG A 279 10.26 -2.04 -9.29
N GLN A 280 10.90 -0.93 -9.69
CA GLN A 280 12.37 -0.86 -9.69
C GLN A 280 12.97 -1.17 -8.32
N VAL A 281 12.26 -0.78 -7.27
CA VAL A 281 12.65 -1.07 -5.90
C VAL A 281 12.72 -2.57 -5.61
N ASP A 282 11.86 -3.39 -6.19
CA ASP A 282 11.87 -4.84 -5.98
C ASP A 282 13.15 -5.49 -6.54
N ARG A 283 13.68 -4.99 -7.68
CA ARG A 283 14.98 -5.42 -8.21
C ARG A 283 16.15 -5.00 -7.31
N ILE A 284 16.05 -3.83 -6.67
CA ILE A 284 17.04 -3.37 -5.69
C ILE A 284 16.99 -4.26 -4.46
N LEU A 285 15.79 -4.60 -3.97
CA LEU A 285 15.59 -5.49 -2.83
C LEU A 285 16.09 -6.91 -3.12
N GLU A 286 15.81 -7.45 -4.31
CA GLU A 286 16.38 -8.73 -4.78
C GLU A 286 17.92 -8.70 -4.79
N GLY A 287 18.51 -7.61 -5.29
CA GLY A 287 19.96 -7.41 -5.27
C GLY A 287 20.53 -7.34 -3.85
N GLN A 288 19.81 -6.69 -2.92
CA GLN A 288 20.19 -6.65 -1.50
C GLN A 288 20.05 -8.03 -0.84
N ALA A 289 19.03 -8.81 -1.16
CA ALA A 289 18.84 -10.17 -0.69
C ALA A 289 19.99 -11.09 -1.16
N GLN A 290 20.34 -11.04 -2.44
CA GLN A 290 21.49 -11.78 -3.00
C GLN A 290 22.81 -11.38 -2.35
N PHE A 291 23.03 -10.08 -2.10
CA PHE A 291 24.20 -9.61 -1.41
C PHE A 291 24.26 -10.14 0.03
N LYS A 292 23.13 -10.10 0.74
CA LYS A 292 22.99 -10.60 2.09
C LYS A 292 23.31 -12.10 2.16
N ASP A 293 22.70 -12.91 1.28
CA ASP A 293 22.92 -14.37 1.21
C ASP A 293 24.42 -14.68 0.96
N THR A 294 25.02 -14.02 -0.03
CA THR A 294 26.45 -14.20 -0.33
C THR A 294 27.33 -13.83 0.86
N THR A 295 27.01 -12.73 1.54
CA THR A 295 27.80 -12.24 2.67
C THR A 295 27.62 -13.11 3.92
N ASP A 296 26.42 -13.63 4.15
CA ASP A 296 26.14 -14.62 5.19
C ASP A 296 26.91 -15.91 4.97
N THR A 297 26.86 -16.46 3.74
CA THR A 297 27.58 -17.69 3.40
C THR A 297 29.10 -17.54 3.55
N VAL A 298 29.67 -16.43 3.09
CA VAL A 298 31.10 -16.14 3.24
C VAL A 298 31.46 -15.95 4.73
N GLY A 299 30.61 -15.25 5.47
CA GLY A 299 30.79 -15.05 6.91
C GLY A 299 30.79 -16.37 7.68
N ASP A 300 29.85 -17.25 7.43
CA ASP A 300 29.75 -18.56 8.08
C ASP A 300 30.93 -19.48 7.72
N ALA A 301 31.34 -19.51 6.46
CA ALA A 301 32.51 -20.29 6.02
C ALA A 301 33.81 -19.78 6.68
N ALA A 302 33.97 -18.46 6.77
CA ALA A 302 35.13 -17.86 7.42
C ALA A 302 35.15 -18.12 8.94
N LEU A 303 33.98 -18.00 9.59
CA LEU A 303 33.86 -18.32 11.03
C LEU A 303 34.18 -19.80 11.30
N ALA A 304 33.63 -20.73 10.52
CA ALA A 304 33.89 -22.16 10.68
C ALA A 304 35.34 -22.52 10.37
N GLY A 305 35.88 -22.01 9.27
CA GLY A 305 37.29 -22.23 8.88
C GLY A 305 38.28 -21.62 9.88
N GLY A 306 37.98 -20.41 10.34
CA GLY A 306 38.78 -19.73 11.37
C GLY A 306 38.77 -20.47 12.70
N ALA A 307 37.63 -20.97 13.16
CA ALA A 307 37.50 -21.78 14.36
C ALA A 307 38.30 -23.11 14.26
N ALA A 308 38.22 -23.78 13.12
CA ALA A 308 38.99 -25.01 12.86
C ALA A 308 40.51 -24.74 12.89
N ALA A 309 40.99 -23.69 12.23
CA ALA A 309 42.39 -23.29 12.23
C ALA A 309 42.88 -22.89 13.61
N THR A 310 42.07 -22.18 14.39
CA THR A 310 42.40 -21.82 15.76
C THR A 310 42.52 -23.06 16.65
N THR A 311 41.56 -23.99 16.53
CA THR A 311 41.56 -25.24 17.31
C THR A 311 42.78 -26.10 16.96
N TYR A 312 43.11 -26.23 15.68
CA TYR A 312 44.31 -26.94 15.22
C TYR A 312 45.58 -26.27 15.74
N GLY A 313 45.70 -24.95 15.60
CA GLY A 313 46.85 -24.19 16.10
C GLY A 313 47.10 -24.36 17.61
N VAL A 314 46.04 -24.25 18.41
CA VAL A 314 46.13 -24.45 19.86
C VAL A 314 46.47 -25.89 20.23
N SER A 315 45.87 -26.88 19.54
CA SER A 315 46.09 -28.29 19.84
C SER A 315 47.47 -28.80 19.40
N SER A 316 48.03 -28.22 18.33
CA SER A 316 49.35 -28.55 17.80
C SER A 316 50.49 -27.70 18.36
N GLY A 317 50.19 -26.70 19.19
CA GLY A 317 51.18 -25.74 19.71
C GLY A 317 51.72 -24.79 18.62
N ASN A 318 50.97 -24.58 17.55
CA ASN A 318 51.33 -23.69 16.44
C ASN A 318 50.65 -22.33 16.61
N ASP A 319 51.35 -21.39 17.27
CA ASP A 319 50.83 -20.05 17.53
C ASP A 319 50.48 -19.27 16.25
N GLY A 320 51.18 -19.53 15.14
CA GLY A 320 50.91 -18.90 13.85
C GLY A 320 49.58 -19.36 13.27
N ALA A 321 49.27 -20.66 13.34
CA ALA A 321 47.99 -21.21 12.89
C ALA A 321 46.83 -20.72 13.76
N ALA A 322 47.04 -20.63 15.08
CA ALA A 322 46.04 -20.09 16.00
C ALA A 322 45.75 -18.61 15.73
N ALA A 323 46.79 -17.79 15.50
CA ALA A 323 46.62 -16.37 15.18
C ALA A 323 45.94 -16.15 13.79
N ALA A 324 46.30 -16.96 12.79
CA ALA A 324 45.65 -16.91 11.49
C ALA A 324 44.16 -17.28 11.57
N GLY A 325 43.81 -18.30 12.36
CA GLY A 325 42.42 -18.69 12.60
C GLY A 325 41.60 -17.58 13.26
N LEU A 326 42.15 -16.87 14.24
CA LEU A 326 41.48 -15.71 14.85
C LEU A 326 41.29 -14.56 13.89
N ALA A 327 42.26 -14.29 13.00
CA ALA A 327 42.12 -13.27 11.96
C ALA A 327 41.02 -13.62 10.95
N ILE A 328 40.90 -14.88 10.51
CA ILE A 328 39.85 -15.34 9.64
C ILE A 328 38.49 -15.26 10.30
N MET A 329 38.34 -15.61 11.57
CA MET A 329 37.10 -15.42 12.33
C MET A 329 36.71 -13.95 12.46
N ALA A 330 37.67 -13.04 12.63
CA ALA A 330 37.39 -11.60 12.69
C ALA A 330 36.80 -11.11 11.34
N ILE A 331 37.36 -11.57 10.21
CA ILE A 331 36.83 -11.24 8.87
C ILE A 331 35.42 -11.80 8.70
N GLY A 332 35.18 -13.05 9.10
CA GLY A 332 33.86 -13.68 9.07
C GLY A 332 32.84 -12.95 9.94
N GLY A 333 33.27 -12.49 11.13
CA GLY A 333 32.43 -11.68 12.01
C GLY A 333 32.07 -10.31 11.43
N ILE A 334 32.97 -9.67 10.68
CA ILE A 334 32.69 -8.40 9.99
C ILE A 334 31.72 -8.65 8.83
N ALA A 335 31.94 -9.71 8.02
CA ALA A 335 31.04 -10.06 6.93
C ALA A 335 29.61 -10.32 7.44
N LYS A 336 29.48 -11.09 8.52
CA LYS A 336 28.20 -11.36 9.19
C LYS A 336 27.53 -10.08 9.72
N ALA A 337 28.31 -9.18 10.31
CA ALA A 337 27.77 -7.89 10.80
C ALA A 337 27.26 -7.00 9.65
N VAL A 338 27.95 -7.01 8.51
CA VAL A 338 27.51 -6.29 7.30
C VAL A 338 26.23 -6.92 6.74
N SER A 339 26.17 -8.26 6.66
CA SER A 339 24.94 -8.96 6.24
C SER A 339 23.75 -8.61 7.14
N HIS A 340 23.91 -8.64 8.47
CA HIS A 340 22.84 -8.25 9.39
C HIS A 340 22.42 -6.77 9.28
N ALA A 341 23.29 -5.89 8.77
CA ALA A 341 22.95 -4.49 8.51
C ALA A 341 22.14 -4.32 7.21
N THR A 342 22.21 -5.28 6.28
CA THR A 342 21.43 -5.28 5.03
C THR A 342 20.02 -5.76 5.33
N ARG A 343 19.01 -4.95 4.99
CA ARG A 343 17.59 -5.22 5.30
C ARG A 343 16.73 -5.08 4.06
N PRO A 344 16.66 -6.11 3.20
CA PRO A 344 15.93 -6.05 1.95
C PRO A 344 14.42 -6.30 2.10
N GLU A 345 13.80 -5.84 3.18
CA GLU A 345 12.37 -6.05 3.41
C GLU A 345 11.51 -5.13 2.53
N ALA A 346 10.51 -5.71 1.86
CA ALA A 346 9.52 -4.99 1.06
C ALA A 346 8.61 -4.11 1.93
N ASP A 347 8.08 -3.03 1.34
CA ASP A 347 7.12 -2.15 2.00
C ASP A 347 5.71 -2.73 1.94
N VAL A 348 5.26 -3.29 3.07
CA VAL A 348 3.91 -3.86 3.20
C VAL A 348 2.87 -2.86 3.71
N ARG A 349 3.23 -1.58 3.88
CA ARG A 349 2.25 -0.55 4.16
C ARG A 349 1.26 -0.48 3.01
N MET A 350 -0.03 -0.35 3.32
CA MET A 350 -1.08 -0.36 2.32
C MET A 350 -2.23 0.56 2.71
N TRP A 351 -2.98 0.99 1.72
CA TRP A 351 -4.25 1.69 1.91
C TRP A 351 -5.37 0.66 2.15
N ASP A 352 -5.53 0.27 3.40
CA ASP A 352 -6.30 -0.88 3.88
C ASP A 352 -7.83 -0.70 3.88
N ASN A 353 -8.33 0.52 3.76
CA ASN A 353 -9.76 0.78 3.63
C ASN A 353 -10.24 1.00 2.19
N LEU A 354 -9.45 0.64 1.16
CA LEU A 354 -9.91 0.56 -0.23
C LEU A 354 -10.92 -0.57 -0.42
N PRO A 355 -11.74 -0.56 -1.49
CA PRO A 355 -12.57 -1.69 -1.89
C PRO A 355 -11.75 -2.78 -2.61
N ASP A 356 -12.34 -3.96 -2.75
CA ASP A 356 -11.86 -5.01 -3.66
C ASP A 356 -12.34 -4.77 -5.10
N LYS A 357 -13.61 -4.36 -5.26
CA LYS A 357 -14.20 -4.06 -6.57
C LYS A 357 -15.02 -2.77 -6.55
N VAL A 358 -15.05 -2.11 -7.70
CA VAL A 358 -15.93 -0.95 -7.96
C VAL A 358 -16.94 -1.33 -9.03
N HIS A 359 -18.20 -1.06 -8.73
CA HIS A 359 -19.33 -1.32 -9.62
C HIS A 359 -19.98 -0.01 -10.06
N LEU A 360 -20.53 0.03 -11.26
CA LEU A 360 -21.27 1.18 -11.74
C LEU A 360 -22.49 0.81 -12.58
N ALA A 361 -23.42 1.75 -12.65
CA ALA A 361 -24.51 1.79 -13.62
C ALA A 361 -24.83 3.24 -13.97
N HIS A 362 -25.39 3.46 -15.16
CA HIS A 362 -25.88 4.76 -15.62
C HIS A 362 -27.35 4.65 -16.03
N LEU A 363 -28.08 5.75 -15.90
CA LEU A 363 -29.52 5.81 -16.04
C LEU A 363 -29.95 7.12 -16.70
N ALA A 364 -31.08 7.08 -17.42
CA ALA A 364 -31.73 8.23 -18.07
C ALA A 364 -32.87 8.81 -17.21
N ALA A 365 -32.72 8.85 -15.88
CA ALA A 365 -33.74 9.38 -14.98
C ALA A 365 -33.73 10.92 -14.97
N ASP A 366 -34.82 11.56 -15.35
CA ASP A 366 -35.01 13.01 -15.30
C ASP A 366 -36.43 13.34 -14.77
N PRO A 367 -36.55 13.97 -13.59
CA PRO A 367 -35.46 14.41 -12.71
C PRO A 367 -34.68 13.24 -12.08
N ALA A 368 -33.44 13.50 -11.70
CA ALA A 368 -32.67 12.53 -10.93
C ALA A 368 -33.34 12.29 -9.56
N PRO A 369 -33.36 11.04 -9.05
CA PRO A 369 -33.91 10.77 -7.72
C PRO A 369 -33.00 11.38 -6.66
N GLU A 370 -33.56 11.92 -5.57
CA GLU A 370 -32.78 12.46 -4.45
C GLU A 370 -32.07 11.37 -3.66
N THR A 371 -32.68 10.19 -3.59
CA THR A 371 -32.17 9.05 -2.81
C THR A 371 -32.38 7.73 -3.56
N ALA A 372 -31.51 6.77 -3.27
CA ALA A 372 -31.62 5.39 -3.72
C ALA A 372 -31.23 4.44 -2.59
N THR A 373 -31.49 3.15 -2.73
CA THR A 373 -31.03 2.13 -1.79
C THR A 373 -30.10 1.14 -2.49
N ALA A 374 -28.87 1.07 -2.05
CA ALA A 374 -27.91 0.07 -2.54
C ALA A 374 -28.00 -1.21 -1.72
N ARG A 375 -28.24 -2.35 -2.39
CA ARG A 375 -28.18 -3.69 -1.81
C ARG A 375 -26.95 -4.41 -2.28
N PHE A 376 -26.11 -4.77 -1.34
CA PHE A 376 -24.93 -5.57 -1.57
C PHE A 376 -25.27 -7.04 -1.37
N LEU A 377 -24.98 -7.85 -2.36
CA LEU A 377 -25.43 -9.23 -2.44
C LEU A 377 -24.24 -10.17 -2.60
N SER A 378 -24.34 -11.34 -1.98
CA SER A 378 -23.40 -12.43 -2.23
C SER A 378 -23.54 -12.95 -3.67
N GLU A 379 -22.63 -13.82 -4.09
CA GLU A 379 -22.70 -14.52 -5.37
C GLU A 379 -24.02 -15.30 -5.52
N THR A 380 -24.55 -15.84 -4.43
CA THR A 380 -25.83 -16.59 -4.40
C THR A 380 -27.06 -15.69 -4.29
N GLY A 381 -26.89 -14.37 -4.19
CA GLY A 381 -27.98 -13.39 -4.10
C GLY A 381 -28.48 -13.11 -2.67
N GLN A 382 -27.77 -13.58 -1.65
CA GLN A 382 -28.09 -13.22 -0.25
C GLN A 382 -27.70 -11.78 0.01
N THR A 383 -28.57 -10.99 0.67
CA THR A 383 -28.24 -9.61 1.06
C THR A 383 -27.21 -9.63 2.20
N MET A 384 -26.08 -8.97 1.96
CA MET A 384 -24.97 -8.83 2.89
C MET A 384 -25.00 -7.48 3.60
N ALA A 385 -25.33 -6.40 2.86
CA ALA A 385 -25.48 -5.06 3.40
C ALA A 385 -26.55 -4.28 2.64
N VAL A 386 -27.11 -3.26 3.27
CA VAL A 386 -28.03 -2.29 2.65
C VAL A 386 -27.57 -0.90 3.07
N ARG A 387 -27.49 0.01 2.11
CA ARG A 387 -27.07 1.40 2.33
C ARG A 387 -28.03 2.35 1.64
N ASP A 388 -28.42 3.41 2.34
CA ASP A 388 -29.10 4.54 1.74
C ASP A 388 -28.09 5.39 1.00
N VAL A 389 -28.40 5.76 -0.23
CA VAL A 389 -27.52 6.50 -1.13
C VAL A 389 -28.15 7.85 -1.40
N ARG A 390 -27.46 8.93 -1.06
CA ARG A 390 -27.83 10.24 -1.51
C ARG A 390 -27.33 10.46 -2.94
N VAL A 391 -28.21 10.86 -3.82
CA VAL A 391 -27.86 11.22 -5.20
C VAL A 391 -27.68 12.74 -5.26
N HIS A 392 -26.53 13.17 -5.70
CA HIS A 392 -26.17 14.57 -5.85
C HIS A 392 -26.43 15.02 -7.28
N ASP A 393 -27.53 15.74 -7.49
CA ASP A 393 -27.88 16.35 -8.78
C ASP A 393 -27.27 17.75 -8.85
N VAL A 394 -26.41 17.99 -9.83
CA VAL A 394 -25.70 19.26 -10.05
C VAL A 394 -26.02 19.85 -11.44
N GLY A 395 -27.17 19.52 -11.97
CA GLY A 395 -27.73 20.06 -13.20
C GLY A 395 -27.55 19.17 -14.41
N ALA A 396 -26.40 19.10 -15.05
CA ALA A 396 -26.21 18.25 -16.23
C ALA A 396 -26.26 16.77 -15.89
N CYS A 397 -25.58 16.38 -14.82
CA CYS A 397 -25.55 15.00 -14.33
C CYS A 397 -25.77 14.93 -12.81
N ALA A 398 -26.05 13.71 -12.36
CA ALA A 398 -26.17 13.38 -10.95
C ALA A 398 -25.31 12.17 -10.63
N VAL A 399 -24.80 12.09 -9.40
CA VAL A 399 -23.96 10.98 -8.93
C VAL A 399 -24.41 10.48 -7.57
N GLY A 400 -24.55 9.15 -7.43
CA GLY A 400 -24.73 8.45 -6.16
C GLY A 400 -23.56 7.50 -5.93
N TRP A 401 -23.07 7.47 -4.67
CA TRP A 401 -21.97 6.62 -4.28
C TRP A 401 -22.27 5.90 -2.95
N ALA A 402 -21.92 4.61 -2.87
CA ALA A 402 -22.13 3.80 -1.69
C ALA A 402 -21.02 2.74 -1.51
N ARG A 403 -20.83 2.30 -0.26
CA ARG A 403 -19.90 1.21 0.10
C ARG A 403 -20.58 0.12 0.89
N ALA A 404 -20.14 -1.13 0.69
CA ALA A 404 -20.60 -2.25 1.51
C ALA A 404 -20.04 -2.18 2.95
N HIS A 405 -18.77 -1.82 3.08
CA HIS A 405 -18.00 -1.83 4.32
C HIS A 405 -17.64 -0.43 4.80
N ASP A 406 -17.60 -0.28 6.12
CA ASP A 406 -17.29 0.98 6.77
C ASP A 406 -15.79 1.33 6.63
N ALA A 407 -15.50 2.48 6.04
CA ALA A 407 -14.13 2.97 5.87
C ALA A 407 -13.51 3.53 7.16
N THR A 408 -14.29 3.74 8.21
CA THR A 408 -13.80 4.18 9.53
C THR A 408 -13.24 3.01 10.34
N GLU A 409 -13.68 1.79 10.05
CA GLU A 409 -13.15 0.55 10.62
C GLU A 409 -11.93 0.08 9.83
N ILE A 410 -10.76 0.58 10.19
CA ILE A 410 -9.51 0.00 9.70
C ILE A 410 -9.23 -1.24 10.55
N PRO A 411 -9.20 -2.45 9.97
CA PRO A 411 -8.72 -3.61 10.68
C PRO A 411 -7.33 -3.32 11.20
N ASP A 412 -7.08 -3.50 12.50
CA ASP A 412 -5.72 -3.41 13.02
C ASP A 412 -4.88 -4.41 12.21
N ALA A 413 -3.90 -3.88 11.47
CA ALA A 413 -2.98 -4.72 10.70
C ALA A 413 -2.39 -5.72 11.69
N ALA A 414 -2.75 -6.99 11.57
CA ALA A 414 -2.15 -8.04 12.37
C ALA A 414 -0.65 -7.97 12.13
N PRO A 415 0.19 -7.87 13.18
CA PRO A 415 1.63 -7.87 13.03
C PRO A 415 2.01 -9.12 12.24
N GLY A 416 2.76 -8.94 11.14
CA GLY A 416 3.03 -9.92 10.11
C GLY A 416 3.14 -11.35 10.65
N SER A 417 2.21 -12.20 10.26
CA SER A 417 2.37 -13.63 10.40
C SER A 417 3.43 -14.04 9.40
N THR A 418 4.63 -14.25 9.87
CA THR A 418 5.60 -15.08 9.15
C THR A 418 4.89 -16.39 8.90
N ALA A 419 4.58 -16.67 7.62
CA ALA A 419 4.12 -17.99 7.23
C ALA A 419 5.20 -18.98 7.64
N GLU A 420 4.93 -19.80 8.67
CA GLU A 420 5.71 -20.97 8.96
C GLU A 420 5.68 -21.85 7.69
N ALA A 421 6.81 -21.90 7.01
CA ALA A 421 7.05 -22.86 5.95
C ALA A 421 6.93 -24.26 6.56
N THR A 422 5.78 -24.90 6.38
CA THR A 422 5.61 -26.34 6.64
C THR A 422 6.30 -27.08 5.53
N GLN A 423 7.33 -27.85 5.89
CA GLN A 423 8.10 -28.80 5.07
C GLN A 423 7.22 -29.85 4.37
#